data_ae82704954bb043b7f37be049808ae01
#
_entry.id   ae82704954bb043b7f37be049808ae01
#
_cell.length_a   1.000
_cell.length_b   1.000
_cell.length_c   1.000
_cell.angle_alpha   90.00
_cell.angle_beta   90.00
_cell.angle_gamma   90.00
#
_symmetry.space_group_name_H-M   'P 1'
#
loop_
_entity.id
_entity.type
_entity.pdbx_description
1 polymer ?
#
loop_
_entity_poly.entity_id
_entity_poly.type
_entity_poly.pdbx_seq_one_letter_code
_entity_poly.pdbx_strand_id
1 'polypeptide(L)'
;VTTAARSAEVAAPSPRTTFAVPAGRDATAPPERRGLARDGVRLLVAHPGGTRHLRFTDLPAVLDPGDLVVVNTSATLPAALPAVVTGPRSRRTAVHVGAGLDDGSWVVEVRLPDGSGPDTSLAPGRAVDLPGDVRLTLLTSFPDPGRRGARLWRAQALAGDGAVPDRLAYLAAHGRPVTYGYLTGRFPLADYQTVYAAHPGSAEMVSAGRPFSPEVVTRLVAAGITVAPLVLHTGLSSPQAHEPPAPEPFEVPADTARLVTSARAAARRVVAVGTTVVRALESAAGPAGVVRARRGWTDLVLHADRPARVVDALVTGLHEPQASHLMLLEAVVGPDVVERAYAAAVGEAPSDGGPGAGYLWHEFGDSMLLLRDARS
;
A
#
# COMPACT_ATOMS: atom_id res chain seq x y z
N VAL A 1 -13.42 48.65 -10.97
CA VAL A 1 -13.72 47.33 -11.56
C VAL A 1 -12.43 46.54 -11.52
N THR A 2 -12.23 45.73 -10.46
CA THR A 2 -11.04 44.89 -10.31
C THR A 2 -11.41 43.51 -10.73
N THR A 3 -10.93 43.08 -11.87
CA THR A 3 -11.09 41.73 -12.41
C THR A 3 -10.25 40.79 -11.56
N ALA A 4 -10.91 39.97 -10.73
CA ALA A 4 -10.25 38.88 -10.02
C ALA A 4 -9.77 37.85 -11.06
N ALA A 5 -8.47 37.67 -11.15
CA ALA A 5 -7.85 36.60 -11.93
C ALA A 5 -8.31 35.26 -11.34
N ARG A 6 -9.05 34.46 -12.13
CA ARG A 6 -9.30 33.05 -11.83
C ARG A 6 -7.95 32.36 -11.77
N SER A 7 -7.56 31.88 -10.59
CA SER A 7 -6.46 30.93 -10.47
C SER A 7 -6.79 29.74 -11.37
N ALA A 8 -5.95 29.49 -12.36
CA ALA A 8 -6.04 28.28 -13.18
C ALA A 8 -5.93 27.08 -12.22
N GLU A 9 -6.95 26.26 -12.18
CA GLU A 9 -6.95 24.99 -11.49
C GLU A 9 -5.88 24.14 -12.17
N VAL A 10 -4.74 23.99 -11.51
CA VAL A 10 -3.67 23.11 -11.99
C VAL A 10 -4.24 21.71 -11.97
N ALA A 11 -4.41 21.10 -13.14
CA ALA A 11 -4.91 19.74 -13.27
C ALA A 11 -4.07 18.82 -12.37
N ALA A 12 -4.75 17.96 -11.59
CA ALA A 12 -4.06 16.98 -10.76
C ALA A 12 -3.14 16.11 -11.65
N PRO A 13 -1.91 15.81 -11.22
CA PRO A 13 -1.01 14.99 -12.00
C PRO A 13 -1.64 13.61 -12.26
N SER A 14 -1.46 13.10 -13.47
CA SER A 14 -1.96 11.80 -13.88
C SER A 14 -0.81 10.93 -14.39
N PRO A 15 -0.88 9.60 -14.25
CA PRO A 15 0.13 8.73 -14.82
C PRO A 15 0.10 8.79 -16.34
N ARG A 16 1.26 8.65 -16.97
CA ARG A 16 1.38 8.52 -18.43
C ARG A 16 1.02 7.12 -18.90
N THR A 17 1.33 6.11 -18.08
CA THR A 17 1.06 4.70 -18.36
C THR A 17 -0.44 4.42 -18.41
N THR A 18 -0.89 3.93 -19.56
CA THR A 18 -2.29 3.54 -19.79
C THR A 18 -2.36 2.10 -20.30
N PHE A 19 -3.30 1.34 -19.78
CA PHE A 19 -3.54 -0.05 -20.16
C PHE A 19 -4.96 -0.46 -19.77
N ALA A 20 -5.41 -1.61 -20.24
CA ALA A 20 -6.64 -2.25 -19.77
C ALA A 20 -6.28 -3.62 -19.18
N VAL A 21 -6.82 -3.93 -18.01
CA VAL A 21 -6.64 -5.25 -17.40
C VAL A 21 -7.53 -6.25 -18.13
N PRO A 22 -6.98 -7.35 -18.68
CA PRO A 22 -7.80 -8.38 -19.30
C PRO A 22 -8.74 -9.03 -18.27
N ALA A 23 -9.95 -9.39 -18.70
CA ALA A 23 -10.91 -10.05 -17.82
C ALA A 23 -10.35 -11.36 -17.22
N GLY A 24 -10.71 -11.64 -15.96
CA GLY A 24 -10.28 -12.86 -15.27
C GLY A 24 -8.83 -12.84 -14.76
N ARG A 25 -8.22 -11.65 -14.66
CA ARG A 25 -6.85 -11.49 -14.16
C ARG A 25 -6.78 -11.14 -12.67
N ASP A 26 -7.89 -11.19 -11.95
CA ASP A 26 -7.89 -10.96 -10.51
C ASP A 26 -7.34 -12.17 -9.76
N ALA A 27 -6.45 -11.93 -8.81
CA ALA A 27 -6.02 -12.97 -7.85
C ALA A 27 -7.10 -13.15 -6.78
N THR A 28 -8.04 -14.03 -7.03
CA THR A 28 -9.24 -14.22 -6.19
C THR A 28 -8.99 -14.92 -4.86
N ALA A 29 -7.77 -15.42 -4.61
CA ALA A 29 -7.36 -16.11 -3.39
C ALA A 29 -5.83 -16.02 -3.20
N PRO A 30 -5.31 -16.26 -1.97
CA PRO A 30 -3.87 -16.39 -1.73
C PRO A 30 -3.24 -17.51 -2.60
N PRO A 31 -1.95 -17.38 -3.00
CA PRO A 31 -1.26 -18.39 -3.80
C PRO A 31 -1.37 -19.79 -3.21
N GLU A 32 -1.27 -19.93 -1.89
CA GLU A 32 -1.34 -21.22 -1.19
C GLU A 32 -2.71 -21.90 -1.35
N ARG A 33 -3.78 -21.13 -1.55
CA ARG A 33 -5.14 -21.63 -1.83
C ARG A 33 -5.33 -21.97 -3.31
N ARG A 34 -4.39 -21.54 -4.16
CA ARG A 34 -4.34 -21.83 -5.60
C ARG A 34 -3.34 -22.96 -5.95
N GLY A 35 -2.80 -23.65 -4.93
CA GLY A 35 -1.84 -24.75 -5.10
C GLY A 35 -0.39 -24.31 -5.35
N LEU A 36 -0.06 -23.05 -5.06
CA LEU A 36 1.30 -22.50 -5.15
C LEU A 36 1.89 -22.34 -3.74
N ALA A 37 3.22 -22.31 -3.64
CA ALA A 37 3.88 -21.75 -2.48
C ALA A 37 3.70 -20.22 -2.44
N ARG A 38 3.92 -19.60 -1.28
CA ARG A 38 3.83 -18.16 -1.07
C ARG A 38 4.67 -17.37 -2.08
N ASP A 39 5.88 -17.85 -2.34
CA ASP A 39 6.87 -17.28 -3.25
C ASP A 39 6.81 -17.89 -4.67
N GLY A 40 5.84 -18.76 -4.93
CA GLY A 40 5.62 -19.39 -6.24
C GLY A 40 4.94 -18.50 -7.28
N VAL A 41 4.60 -17.25 -6.93
CA VAL A 41 4.01 -16.27 -7.86
C VAL A 41 5.01 -15.85 -8.94
N ARG A 42 4.54 -15.28 -10.03
CA ARG A 42 5.38 -14.76 -11.10
C ARG A 42 6.08 -13.47 -10.68
N LEU A 43 7.24 -13.22 -11.26
CA LEU A 43 8.00 -11.99 -11.15
C LEU A 43 8.28 -11.43 -12.54
N LEU A 44 7.68 -10.30 -12.88
CA LEU A 44 8.04 -9.53 -14.07
C LEU A 44 9.16 -8.57 -13.72
N VAL A 45 10.33 -8.75 -14.31
CA VAL A 45 11.45 -7.81 -14.20
C VAL A 45 11.42 -6.87 -15.40
N ALA A 46 11.36 -5.56 -15.17
CA ALA A 46 11.39 -4.55 -16.22
C ALA A 46 12.51 -3.53 -15.95
N HIS A 47 13.26 -3.21 -16.99
CA HIS A 47 14.34 -2.24 -17.00
C HIS A 47 14.39 -1.54 -18.37
N PRO A 48 15.20 -0.47 -18.57
CA PRO A 48 15.26 0.26 -19.85
C PRO A 48 15.58 -0.62 -21.06
N GLY A 49 16.38 -1.68 -20.86
CA GLY A 49 16.77 -2.60 -21.92
C GLY A 49 15.74 -3.69 -22.27
N GLY A 50 14.65 -3.85 -21.51
CA GLY A 50 13.65 -4.88 -21.80
C GLY A 50 12.91 -5.43 -20.58
N THR A 51 12.28 -6.59 -20.77
CA THR A 51 11.56 -7.32 -19.72
C THR A 51 12.00 -8.77 -19.65
N ARG A 52 11.87 -9.38 -18.46
CA ARG A 52 12.09 -10.81 -18.21
C ARG A 52 10.95 -11.36 -17.37
N HIS A 53 10.51 -12.56 -17.70
CA HIS A 53 9.45 -13.29 -16.98
C HIS A 53 10.10 -14.39 -16.13
N LEU A 54 9.94 -14.30 -14.81
CA LEU A 54 10.59 -15.14 -13.82
C LEU A 54 9.57 -15.59 -12.77
N ARG A 55 10.04 -16.32 -11.76
CA ARG A 55 9.35 -16.59 -10.50
C ARG A 55 9.89 -15.68 -9.40
N PHE A 56 9.07 -15.42 -8.37
CA PHE A 56 9.51 -14.59 -7.25
C PHE A 56 10.72 -15.20 -6.51
N THR A 57 10.84 -16.52 -6.52
CA THR A 57 11.99 -17.26 -6.02
C THR A 57 13.31 -16.91 -6.72
N ASP A 58 13.26 -16.31 -7.92
CA ASP A 58 14.46 -15.91 -8.67
C ASP A 58 14.97 -14.50 -8.30
N LEU A 59 14.22 -13.75 -7.47
CA LEU A 59 14.59 -12.39 -7.05
C LEU A 59 16.04 -12.28 -6.55
N PRO A 60 16.59 -13.22 -5.71
CA PRO A 60 17.98 -13.16 -5.27
C PRO A 60 19.02 -13.25 -6.39
N ALA A 61 18.67 -13.84 -7.53
CA ALA A 61 19.55 -13.97 -8.69
C ALA A 61 19.47 -12.77 -9.66
N VAL A 62 18.52 -11.87 -9.44
CA VAL A 62 18.35 -10.65 -10.26
C VAL A 62 19.05 -9.45 -9.65
N LEU A 63 19.22 -9.46 -8.33
CA LEU A 63 19.90 -8.40 -7.58
C LEU A 63 21.41 -8.66 -7.48
N ASP A 64 22.20 -7.59 -7.34
CA ASP A 64 23.65 -7.70 -7.25
C ASP A 64 24.12 -7.70 -5.79
N PRO A 65 25.25 -8.39 -5.48
CA PRO A 65 25.89 -8.30 -4.16
C PRO A 65 26.16 -6.84 -3.77
N GLY A 66 25.75 -6.46 -2.56
CA GLY A 66 25.86 -5.10 -2.05
C GLY A 66 24.60 -4.25 -2.26
N ASP A 67 23.62 -4.69 -3.03
CA ASP A 67 22.30 -4.03 -3.07
C ASP A 67 21.63 -4.04 -1.69
N LEU A 68 20.82 -3.05 -1.42
CA LEU A 68 20.06 -2.91 -0.19
C LEU A 68 18.55 -3.06 -0.47
N VAL A 69 17.96 -4.13 0.01
CA VAL A 69 16.51 -4.35 -0.01
C VAL A 69 15.91 -3.77 1.27
N VAL A 70 14.99 -2.81 1.14
CA VAL A 70 14.29 -2.21 2.28
C VAL A 70 12.86 -2.72 2.32
N VAL A 71 12.45 -3.25 3.49
CA VAL A 71 11.14 -3.88 3.70
C VAL A 71 10.30 -3.12 4.73
N ASN A 72 8.98 -3.16 4.57
CA ASN A 72 8.05 -2.61 5.54
C ASN A 72 7.60 -3.69 6.53
N THR A 73 7.97 -3.55 7.80
CA THR A 73 7.65 -4.50 8.88
C THR A 73 6.31 -4.23 9.57
N SER A 74 5.48 -3.36 9.02
CA SER A 74 4.12 -3.16 9.52
C SER A 74 3.29 -4.43 9.37
N ALA A 75 2.61 -4.82 10.45
CA ALA A 75 1.68 -5.95 10.46
C ALA A 75 0.24 -5.47 10.18
N THR A 76 -0.47 -6.25 9.38
CA THR A 76 -1.88 -6.01 9.05
C THR A 76 -2.77 -6.28 10.26
N LEU A 77 -3.75 -5.41 10.48
CA LEU A 77 -4.75 -5.53 11.53
C LEU A 77 -6.06 -6.12 11.00
N PRO A 78 -6.88 -6.73 11.85
CA PRO A 78 -8.26 -7.08 11.52
C PRO A 78 -9.12 -5.79 11.54
N ALA A 79 -8.91 -4.90 10.58
CA ALA A 79 -9.35 -3.51 10.59
C ALA A 79 -10.82 -3.29 10.18
N ALA A 80 -11.57 -4.35 9.83
CA ALA A 80 -12.98 -4.26 9.47
C ALA A 80 -13.88 -4.71 10.63
N LEU A 81 -14.76 -3.85 11.10
CA LEU A 81 -15.70 -4.08 12.19
C LEU A 81 -17.13 -4.16 11.66
N PRO A 82 -17.98 -5.10 12.14
CA PRO A 82 -19.42 -5.00 11.93
C PRO A 82 -19.94 -3.78 12.68
N ALA A 83 -20.91 -3.07 12.09
CA ALA A 83 -21.38 -1.81 12.63
C ALA A 83 -22.86 -1.58 12.34
N VAL A 84 -23.49 -0.67 13.11
CA VAL A 84 -24.84 -0.19 12.88
C VAL A 84 -24.82 1.35 12.85
N VAL A 85 -25.12 1.95 11.71
CA VAL A 85 -25.34 3.40 11.65
C VAL A 85 -26.68 3.69 12.33
N THR A 86 -26.66 4.51 13.39
CA THR A 86 -27.84 4.83 14.18
C THR A 86 -28.65 6.00 13.61
N GLY A 87 -29.96 5.99 13.79
CA GLY A 87 -30.86 7.05 13.33
C GLY A 87 -32.27 6.53 13.03
N PRO A 88 -33.16 7.35 12.45
CA PRO A 88 -34.54 6.97 12.13
C PRO A 88 -34.65 5.75 11.19
N ARG A 89 -33.59 5.51 10.41
CA ARG A 89 -33.41 4.32 9.56
C ARG A 89 -32.06 3.69 9.90
N SER A 90 -31.99 3.03 11.07
CA SER A 90 -30.80 2.28 11.45
C SER A 90 -30.47 1.21 10.41
N ARG A 91 -29.18 1.07 10.03
CA ARG A 91 -28.74 0.10 9.03
C ARG A 91 -27.46 -0.61 9.45
N ARG A 92 -27.41 -1.91 9.24
CA ARG A 92 -26.18 -2.69 9.40
C ARG A 92 -25.21 -2.37 8.29
N THR A 93 -23.94 -2.29 8.64
CA THR A 93 -22.84 -1.99 7.72
C THR A 93 -21.52 -2.52 8.28
N ALA A 94 -20.41 -2.09 7.71
CA ALA A 94 -19.07 -2.27 8.25
C ALA A 94 -18.38 -0.90 8.42
N VAL A 95 -17.50 -0.83 9.40
CA VAL A 95 -16.54 0.27 9.57
C VAL A 95 -15.16 -0.29 9.36
N HIS A 96 -14.39 0.31 8.46
CA HIS A 96 -12.98 0.05 8.33
C HIS A 96 -12.20 1.10 9.14
N VAL A 97 -11.23 0.64 9.95
CA VAL A 97 -10.41 1.51 10.80
C VAL A 97 -9.03 1.67 10.17
N GLY A 98 -8.77 2.85 9.59
CA GLY A 98 -7.53 3.13 8.85
C GLY A 98 -6.33 3.41 9.74
N ALA A 99 -6.48 4.24 10.76
CA ALA A 99 -5.37 4.64 11.63
C ALA A 99 -5.87 5.07 13.02
N GLY A 100 -4.96 5.13 13.99
CA GLY A 100 -5.16 5.86 15.25
C GLY A 100 -4.42 7.17 15.19
N LEU A 101 -5.01 8.23 15.74
CA LEU A 101 -4.40 9.55 15.87
C LEU A 101 -3.86 9.75 17.30
N ASP A 102 -2.93 10.69 17.46
CA ASP A 102 -2.23 10.94 18.75
C ASP A 102 -3.17 11.37 19.87
N ASP A 103 -4.35 11.89 19.54
CA ASP A 103 -5.38 12.31 20.48
C ASP A 103 -6.38 11.19 20.85
N GLY A 104 -6.10 9.97 20.46
CA GLY A 104 -6.94 8.80 20.71
C GLY A 104 -8.14 8.66 19.76
N SER A 105 -8.37 9.60 18.85
CA SER A 105 -9.38 9.44 17.80
C SER A 105 -8.91 8.49 16.70
N TRP A 106 -9.85 7.94 15.94
CA TRP A 106 -9.57 6.99 14.86
C TRP A 106 -9.87 7.61 13.50
N VAL A 107 -9.11 7.25 12.48
CA VAL A 107 -9.46 7.47 11.07
C VAL A 107 -10.28 6.27 10.62
N VAL A 108 -11.50 6.51 10.15
CA VAL A 108 -12.41 5.44 9.78
C VAL A 108 -13.09 5.70 8.44
N GLU A 109 -13.52 4.61 7.79
CA GLU A 109 -14.39 4.61 6.63
C GLU A 109 -15.64 3.79 6.96
N VAL A 110 -16.81 4.40 6.87
CA VAL A 110 -18.08 3.69 7.00
C VAL A 110 -18.51 3.20 5.63
N ARG A 111 -18.84 1.91 5.51
CA ARG A 111 -19.20 1.28 4.24
C ARG A 111 -20.71 1.41 3.97
N LEU A 112 -21.07 1.35 2.68
CA LEU A 112 -22.45 1.11 2.28
C LEU A 112 -22.91 -0.28 2.76
N PRO A 113 -24.21 -0.50 3.03
CA PRO A 113 -24.72 -1.79 3.55
C PRO A 113 -24.45 -2.99 2.63
N ASP A 114 -24.40 -2.78 1.33
CA ASP A 114 -24.09 -3.79 0.32
C ASP A 114 -22.60 -4.05 0.15
N GLY A 115 -21.74 -3.26 0.85
CA GLY A 115 -20.29 -3.35 0.76
C GLY A 115 -19.67 -2.76 -0.51
N SER A 116 -20.47 -2.19 -1.42
CA SER A 116 -20.01 -1.70 -2.73
C SER A 116 -19.02 -0.54 -2.66
N GLY A 117 -19.01 0.24 -1.57
CA GLY A 117 -18.14 1.39 -1.44
C GLY A 117 -18.26 2.10 -0.10
N PRO A 118 -17.58 3.23 0.07
CA PRO A 118 -17.73 4.10 1.22
C PRO A 118 -19.09 4.83 1.20
N ASP A 119 -19.66 5.05 2.38
CA ASP A 119 -20.86 5.86 2.55
C ASP A 119 -20.49 7.34 2.65
N THR A 120 -20.50 8.02 1.54
CA THR A 120 -20.19 9.46 1.45
C THR A 120 -21.37 10.38 1.81
N SER A 121 -22.53 9.82 2.19
CA SER A 121 -23.71 10.58 2.58
C SER A 121 -23.71 11.01 4.04
N LEU A 122 -22.75 10.55 4.83
CA LEU A 122 -22.66 10.80 6.26
C LEU A 122 -22.20 12.24 6.56
N ALA A 123 -22.48 12.69 7.79
CA ALA A 123 -22.15 14.02 8.26
C ALA A 123 -21.55 13.98 9.68
N PRO A 124 -20.85 15.03 10.11
CA PRO A 124 -20.37 15.16 11.49
C PRO A 124 -21.52 14.96 12.51
N GLY A 125 -21.19 14.39 13.66
CA GLY A 125 -22.14 14.05 14.71
C GLY A 125 -22.90 12.74 14.50
N ARG A 126 -22.74 12.07 13.35
CA ARG A 126 -23.36 10.76 13.14
C ARG A 126 -22.73 9.72 14.06
N ALA A 127 -23.60 8.99 14.77
CA ALA A 127 -23.20 7.88 15.62
C ALA A 127 -23.29 6.55 14.87
N VAL A 128 -22.35 5.66 15.19
CA VAL A 128 -22.23 4.31 14.65
C VAL A 128 -21.94 3.39 15.82
N ASP A 129 -22.82 2.43 16.08
CA ASP A 129 -22.65 1.45 17.14
C ASP A 129 -21.75 0.30 16.63
N LEU A 130 -20.77 -0.07 17.44
CA LEU A 130 -19.79 -1.11 17.22
C LEU A 130 -19.97 -2.25 18.24
N PRO A 131 -19.37 -3.45 18.05
CA PRO A 131 -19.43 -4.54 19.02
C PRO A 131 -18.90 -4.13 20.41
N GLY A 132 -19.36 -4.85 21.48
CA GLY A 132 -18.87 -4.64 22.84
C GLY A 132 -19.29 -3.30 23.45
N ASP A 133 -20.46 -2.81 23.11
CA ASP A 133 -21.03 -1.56 23.64
C ASP A 133 -20.14 -0.32 23.39
N VAL A 134 -19.50 -0.27 22.21
CA VAL A 134 -18.71 0.88 21.80
C VAL A 134 -19.49 1.72 20.79
N ARG A 135 -19.53 3.02 21.05
CA ARG A 135 -20.11 4.02 20.13
C ARG A 135 -19.04 4.86 19.48
N LEU A 136 -19.05 4.89 18.17
CA LEU A 136 -18.21 5.71 17.33
C LEU A 136 -18.98 6.96 16.89
N THR A 137 -18.46 8.15 17.16
CA THR A 137 -19.04 9.42 16.68
C THR A 137 -18.14 10.03 15.63
N LEU A 138 -18.67 10.29 14.44
CA LEU A 138 -17.95 10.98 13.36
C LEU A 138 -17.77 12.45 13.73
N LEU A 139 -16.54 12.94 13.80
CA LEU A 139 -16.22 14.31 14.23
C LEU A 139 -16.10 15.26 13.05
N THR A 140 -15.21 14.94 12.11
CA THR A 140 -14.95 15.74 10.91
C THR A 140 -14.36 14.84 9.81
N SER A 141 -14.42 15.29 8.57
CA SER A 141 -13.75 14.62 7.45
C SER A 141 -12.23 14.60 7.62
N PHE A 142 -11.58 13.59 7.05
CA PHE A 142 -10.13 13.39 7.07
C PHE A 142 -9.61 13.17 5.63
N PRO A 143 -8.42 13.68 5.24
CA PRO A 143 -7.55 14.56 6.04
C PRO A 143 -8.04 16.01 6.10
N ASP A 144 -8.96 16.42 5.23
CA ASP A 144 -9.42 17.81 5.06
C ASP A 144 -10.68 18.05 5.90
N PRO A 145 -10.60 18.74 7.04
CA PRO A 145 -11.76 19.04 7.87
C PRO A 145 -12.82 19.84 7.12
N GLY A 146 -14.09 19.43 7.22
CA GLY A 146 -15.22 20.13 6.60
C GLY A 146 -15.47 19.76 5.12
N ARG A 147 -14.70 18.87 4.50
CA ARG A 147 -14.95 18.38 3.15
C ARG A 147 -16.28 17.61 3.10
N ARG A 148 -17.19 18.04 2.22
CA ARG A 148 -18.46 17.33 1.97
C ARG A 148 -18.21 16.09 1.11
N GLY A 149 -19.01 15.04 1.33
CA GLY A 149 -18.87 13.79 0.58
C GLY A 149 -17.58 13.04 0.87
N ALA A 150 -16.94 13.27 2.01
CA ALA A 150 -15.74 12.59 2.40
C ALA A 150 -16.00 11.10 2.68
N ARG A 151 -15.08 10.25 2.27
CA ARG A 151 -15.10 8.82 2.61
C ARG A 151 -14.46 8.52 3.97
N LEU A 152 -13.41 9.27 4.34
CA LEU A 152 -12.68 9.10 5.58
C LEU A 152 -13.11 10.12 6.63
N TRP A 153 -13.20 9.67 7.86
CA TRP A 153 -13.63 10.44 9.00
C TRP A 153 -12.65 10.32 10.17
N ARG A 154 -12.34 11.43 10.81
CA ARG A 154 -11.85 11.42 12.16
C ARG A 154 -13.03 11.14 13.07
N ALA A 155 -12.92 10.15 13.96
CA ALA A 155 -14.03 9.69 14.78
C ALA A 155 -13.55 9.37 16.21
N GLN A 156 -14.42 9.60 17.19
CA GLN A 156 -14.21 9.26 18.58
C GLN A 156 -14.93 7.96 18.92
N ALA A 157 -14.19 6.97 19.40
CA ALA A 157 -14.76 5.74 19.94
C ALA A 157 -14.84 5.82 21.47
N LEU A 158 -16.01 5.53 22.04
CA LEU A 158 -16.23 5.47 23.48
C LEU A 158 -17.00 4.19 23.83
N ALA A 159 -16.55 3.50 24.86
CA ALA A 159 -17.27 2.40 25.49
C ALA A 159 -18.47 2.92 26.31
N GLY A 160 -19.42 2.06 26.69
CA GLY A 160 -20.61 2.44 27.45
C GLY A 160 -20.31 3.11 28.80
N ASP A 161 -19.14 2.84 29.38
CA ASP A 161 -18.62 3.49 30.58
C ASP A 161 -17.88 4.83 30.32
N GLY A 162 -17.81 5.25 29.06
CA GLY A 162 -17.13 6.46 28.63
C GLY A 162 -15.63 6.33 28.40
N ALA A 163 -15.05 5.15 28.57
CA ALA A 163 -13.63 4.91 28.30
C ALA A 163 -13.32 4.90 26.80
N VAL A 164 -12.12 5.37 26.44
CA VAL A 164 -11.58 5.21 25.08
C VAL A 164 -10.96 3.82 24.97
N PRO A 165 -11.45 2.94 24.10
CA PRO A 165 -10.87 1.60 23.96
C PRO A 165 -9.48 1.66 23.35
N ASP A 166 -8.57 0.78 23.81
CA ASP A 166 -7.32 0.54 23.09
C ASP A 166 -7.62 0.00 21.70
N ARG A 167 -7.25 0.73 20.68
CA ARG A 167 -7.60 0.41 19.28
C ARG A 167 -7.08 -0.97 18.85
N LEU A 168 -5.85 -1.30 19.21
CA LEU A 168 -5.25 -2.57 18.75
C LEU A 168 -5.90 -3.78 19.42
N ALA A 169 -6.09 -3.71 20.74
CA ALA A 169 -6.78 -4.76 21.48
C ALA A 169 -8.24 -4.89 21.05
N TYR A 170 -8.92 -3.77 20.81
CA TYR A 170 -10.30 -3.77 20.37
C TYR A 170 -10.46 -4.39 18.96
N LEU A 171 -9.60 -4.03 18.01
CA LEU A 171 -9.60 -4.63 16.67
C LEU A 171 -9.27 -6.12 16.73
N ALA A 172 -8.32 -6.53 17.56
CA ALA A 172 -7.98 -7.95 17.74
C ALA A 172 -9.16 -8.78 18.25
N ALA A 173 -9.98 -8.20 19.14
CA ALA A 173 -11.15 -8.89 19.73
C ALA A 173 -12.36 -8.93 18.80
N HIS A 174 -12.62 -7.90 18.02
CA HIS A 174 -13.90 -7.72 17.32
C HIS A 174 -13.76 -7.61 15.79
N GLY A 175 -12.55 -7.39 15.29
CA GLY A 175 -12.29 -7.09 13.90
C GLY A 175 -12.08 -8.32 13.02
N ARG A 176 -12.03 -8.06 11.72
CA ARG A 176 -11.67 -9.01 10.66
C ARG A 176 -10.75 -8.28 9.67
N PRO A 177 -9.94 -9.01 8.87
CA PRO A 177 -9.22 -8.39 7.77
C PRO A 177 -10.16 -7.61 6.84
N VAL A 178 -9.70 -6.48 6.31
CA VAL A 178 -10.39 -5.81 5.19
C VAL A 178 -10.43 -6.77 4.01
N THR A 179 -11.57 -6.89 3.37
CA THR A 179 -11.79 -7.78 2.22
C THR A 179 -12.11 -6.98 0.98
N TYR A 180 -11.71 -7.49 -0.17
CA TYR A 180 -11.89 -6.86 -1.46
C TYR A 180 -12.91 -7.63 -2.29
N GLY A 181 -13.65 -6.92 -3.16
CA GLY A 181 -14.77 -7.48 -3.92
C GLY A 181 -14.42 -8.60 -4.91
N TYR A 182 -13.16 -8.68 -5.33
CA TYR A 182 -12.67 -9.73 -6.24
C TYR A 182 -12.30 -11.04 -5.52
N LEU A 183 -12.21 -11.05 -4.18
CA LEU A 183 -11.90 -12.26 -3.43
C LEU A 183 -13.09 -13.21 -3.39
N THR A 184 -12.85 -14.49 -3.66
CA THR A 184 -13.89 -15.55 -3.63
C THR A 184 -14.25 -16.02 -2.24
N GLY A 185 -13.57 -15.54 -1.20
CA GLY A 185 -13.81 -15.96 0.17
C GLY A 185 -13.17 -15.05 1.21
N ARG A 186 -13.37 -15.41 2.47
CA ARG A 186 -12.70 -14.77 3.61
C ARG A 186 -11.49 -15.61 3.99
N PHE A 187 -10.35 -14.97 4.18
CA PHE A 187 -9.11 -15.62 4.54
C PHE A 187 -8.66 -15.22 5.95
N PRO A 188 -7.94 -16.10 6.68
CA PRO A 188 -7.39 -15.77 7.99
C PRO A 188 -6.43 -14.57 7.92
N LEU A 189 -6.29 -13.82 9.01
CA LEU A 189 -5.38 -12.68 9.10
C LEU A 189 -3.92 -13.08 8.75
N ALA A 190 -3.50 -14.30 9.04
CA ALA A 190 -2.18 -14.82 8.69
C ALA A 190 -1.90 -14.81 7.18
N ASP A 191 -2.93 -14.95 6.34
CA ASP A 191 -2.78 -14.89 4.89
C ASP A 191 -2.46 -13.45 4.39
N TYR A 192 -2.74 -12.43 5.22
CA TYR A 192 -2.48 -11.01 4.94
C TYR A 192 -1.17 -10.51 5.56
N GLN A 193 -0.37 -11.37 6.19
CA GLN A 193 0.90 -10.97 6.81
C GLN A 193 2.10 -11.26 5.91
N THR A 194 3.10 -10.39 5.99
CA THR A 194 4.45 -10.68 5.47
C THR A 194 5.24 -11.53 6.47
N VAL A 195 6.30 -12.21 6.04
CA VAL A 195 7.15 -13.03 6.93
C VAL A 195 7.94 -12.21 7.95
N TYR A 196 8.04 -10.92 7.74
CA TYR A 196 8.74 -9.97 8.61
C TYR A 196 7.79 -8.95 9.27
N ALA A 197 6.48 -9.22 9.28
CA ALA A 197 5.50 -8.39 9.99
C ALA A 197 5.73 -8.44 11.50
N ALA A 198 6.07 -7.30 12.11
CA ALA A 198 6.43 -7.20 13.51
C ALA A 198 5.70 -6.07 14.27
N HIS A 199 5.26 -5.02 13.56
CA HIS A 199 4.70 -3.82 14.16
C HIS A 199 3.21 -3.66 13.76
N PRO A 200 2.25 -4.04 14.63
CA PRO A 200 0.82 -3.91 14.31
C PRO A 200 0.40 -2.47 14.04
N GLY A 201 -0.29 -2.22 12.92
CA GLY A 201 -0.75 -0.85 12.62
C GLY A 201 -1.40 -0.64 11.27
N SER A 202 -1.11 -1.47 10.26
CA SER A 202 -1.68 -1.35 8.91
C SER A 202 -3.12 -1.81 8.84
N ALA A 203 -3.99 -0.99 8.28
CA ALA A 203 -5.38 -1.38 7.98
C ALA A 203 -5.45 -2.36 6.80
N GLU A 204 -4.64 -2.14 5.79
CA GLU A 204 -4.54 -3.00 4.61
C GLU A 204 -3.17 -3.69 4.53
N MET A 205 -3.09 -4.77 3.76
CA MET A 205 -1.87 -5.56 3.62
C MET A 205 -0.79 -4.78 2.86
N VAL A 206 0.46 -4.85 3.35
CA VAL A 206 1.66 -4.39 2.59
C VAL A 206 2.02 -5.45 1.53
N SER A 207 1.17 -5.54 0.50
CA SER A 207 1.07 -6.66 -0.43
C SER A 207 2.35 -6.96 -1.19
N ALA A 208 3.17 -5.96 -1.55
CA ALA A 208 4.44 -6.15 -2.26
C ALA A 208 5.44 -7.04 -1.49
N GLY A 209 5.34 -7.06 -0.16
CA GLY A 209 6.16 -7.90 0.71
C GLY A 209 5.60 -9.31 0.93
N ARG A 210 4.37 -9.54 0.52
CA ARG A 210 3.67 -10.80 0.82
C ARG A 210 4.33 -12.04 0.18
N PRO A 211 4.88 -11.99 -1.05
CA PRO A 211 5.55 -13.14 -1.67
C PRO A 211 6.88 -13.53 -1.03
N PHE A 212 7.46 -12.71 -0.17
CA PHE A 212 8.69 -13.12 0.52
C PHE A 212 8.42 -14.33 1.42
N SER A 213 9.30 -15.33 1.31
CA SER A 213 9.42 -16.47 2.22
C SER A 213 10.69 -16.36 3.04
N PRO A 214 10.83 -17.09 4.16
CA PRO A 214 12.10 -17.18 4.88
C PRO A 214 13.25 -17.63 3.98
N GLU A 215 12.99 -18.52 3.03
CA GLU A 215 13.94 -19.05 2.06
C GLU A 215 14.45 -17.95 1.11
N VAL A 216 13.55 -17.13 0.57
CA VAL A 216 13.93 -15.99 -0.29
C VAL A 216 14.78 -15.00 0.49
N VAL A 217 14.38 -14.65 1.74
CA VAL A 217 15.19 -13.75 2.59
C VAL A 217 16.56 -14.32 2.88
N THR A 218 16.66 -15.62 3.22
CA THR A 218 17.95 -16.30 3.46
C THR A 218 18.83 -16.28 2.22
N ARG A 219 18.26 -16.53 1.04
CA ARG A 219 19.00 -16.51 -0.23
C ARG A 219 19.47 -15.10 -0.60
N LEU A 220 18.71 -14.05 -0.30
CA LEU A 220 19.16 -12.66 -0.46
C LEU A 220 20.40 -12.40 0.39
N VAL A 221 20.35 -12.74 1.68
CA VAL A 221 21.49 -12.57 2.59
C VAL A 221 22.71 -13.39 2.12
N ALA A 222 22.50 -14.64 1.73
CA ALA A 222 23.57 -15.51 1.22
C ALA A 222 24.19 -15.00 -0.10
N ALA A 223 23.42 -14.27 -0.91
CA ALA A 223 23.91 -13.60 -2.11
C ALA A 223 24.62 -12.25 -1.83
N GLY A 224 24.84 -11.88 -0.57
CA GLY A 224 25.48 -10.61 -0.20
C GLY A 224 24.58 -9.38 -0.32
N ILE A 225 23.28 -9.58 -0.34
CA ILE A 225 22.28 -8.51 -0.38
C ILE A 225 21.83 -8.20 1.05
N THR A 226 21.90 -6.94 1.44
CA THR A 226 21.47 -6.51 2.78
C THR A 226 19.96 -6.29 2.80
N VAL A 227 19.28 -6.75 3.86
CA VAL A 227 17.84 -6.49 4.09
C VAL A 227 17.69 -5.58 5.30
N ALA A 228 17.00 -4.43 5.14
CA ALA A 228 16.81 -3.45 6.20
C ALA A 228 15.31 -3.14 6.42
N PRO A 229 14.86 -3.02 7.69
CA PRO A 229 13.46 -2.76 8.01
C PRO A 229 13.15 -1.26 8.10
N LEU A 230 11.91 -0.90 7.81
CA LEU A 230 11.28 0.33 8.26
C LEU A 230 9.80 0.04 8.58
N VAL A 231 9.08 1.03 9.07
CA VAL A 231 7.64 0.94 9.32
C VAL A 231 6.92 2.04 8.53
N LEU A 232 5.87 1.68 7.83
CA LEU A 232 4.80 2.59 7.42
C LEU A 232 3.49 1.83 7.57
N HIS A 233 2.60 2.34 8.40
CA HIS A 233 1.27 1.75 8.59
C HIS A 233 0.35 2.22 7.48
N THR A 234 -0.08 1.30 6.63
CA THR A 234 -1.02 1.60 5.53
C THR A 234 -2.39 1.95 6.08
N GLY A 235 -2.97 3.00 5.54
CA GLY A 235 -4.37 3.36 5.77
C GLY A 235 -5.34 2.53 4.91
N LEU A 236 -6.41 3.18 4.47
CA LEU A 236 -7.42 2.62 3.58
C LEU A 236 -7.24 3.20 2.18
N SER A 237 -6.97 2.34 1.22
CA SER A 237 -6.81 2.70 -0.19
C SER A 237 -8.08 3.31 -0.75
N SER A 238 -7.93 4.25 -1.67
CA SER A 238 -9.08 4.83 -2.37
C SER A 238 -9.48 3.98 -3.56
N PRO A 239 -10.78 3.71 -3.73
CA PRO A 239 -11.30 3.15 -4.96
C PRO A 239 -11.44 4.20 -6.09
N GLN A 240 -11.21 5.50 -5.78
CA GLN A 240 -11.35 6.58 -6.76
C GLN A 240 -10.05 6.79 -7.52
N ALA A 241 -10.15 6.88 -8.84
CA ALA A 241 -9.03 7.24 -9.68
C ALA A 241 -8.43 8.59 -9.24
N HIS A 242 -7.12 8.68 -9.23
CA HIS A 242 -6.35 9.90 -8.94
C HIS A 242 -6.53 10.48 -7.52
N GLU A 243 -7.26 9.85 -6.61
CA GLU A 243 -7.28 10.29 -5.22
C GLU A 243 -5.89 10.06 -4.61
N PRO A 244 -5.24 11.10 -4.07
CA PRO A 244 -3.95 10.93 -3.42
C PRO A 244 -4.10 10.06 -2.17
N PRO A 245 -3.06 9.30 -1.78
CA PRO A 245 -3.08 8.54 -0.55
C PRO A 245 -3.27 9.47 0.65
N ALA A 246 -4.10 9.06 1.60
CA ALA A 246 -4.23 9.77 2.87
C ALA A 246 -2.89 9.80 3.62
N PRO A 247 -2.70 10.74 4.57
CA PRO A 247 -1.53 10.73 5.44
C PRO A 247 -1.41 9.41 6.21
N GLU A 248 -0.20 8.87 6.28
CA GLU A 248 0.11 7.60 6.94
C GLU A 248 1.30 7.74 7.90
N PRO A 249 1.25 7.12 9.08
CA PRO A 249 2.35 7.18 10.03
C PRO A 249 3.50 6.27 9.60
N PHE A 250 4.73 6.77 9.72
CA PHE A 250 5.94 6.03 9.33
C PHE A 250 7.09 6.22 10.31
N GLU A 251 8.04 5.29 10.26
CA GLU A 251 9.31 5.38 10.96
C GLU A 251 10.44 4.79 10.11
N VAL A 252 11.49 5.57 9.89
CA VAL A 252 12.77 5.12 9.34
C VAL A 252 13.78 5.08 10.48
N PRO A 253 14.21 3.89 10.93
CA PRO A 253 15.21 3.74 12.01
C PRO A 253 16.56 4.31 11.61
N ALA A 254 17.38 4.69 12.61
CA ALA A 254 18.71 5.25 12.40
C ALA A 254 19.64 4.27 11.63
N ASP A 255 19.55 2.98 11.94
CA ASP A 255 20.34 1.96 11.27
C ASP A 255 19.95 1.81 9.79
N THR A 256 18.66 1.79 9.49
CA THR A 256 18.18 1.75 8.10
C THR A 256 18.59 3.02 7.34
N ALA A 257 18.47 4.21 7.95
CA ALA A 257 18.92 5.45 7.33
C ALA A 257 20.42 5.44 7.02
N ARG A 258 21.25 4.90 7.93
CA ARG A 258 22.69 4.74 7.73
C ARG A 258 22.98 3.75 6.58
N LEU A 259 22.31 2.59 6.55
CA LEU A 259 22.49 1.59 5.50
C LEU A 259 22.13 2.15 4.12
N VAL A 260 20.99 2.88 4.00
CA VAL A 260 20.59 3.54 2.76
C VAL A 260 21.64 4.53 2.29
N THR A 261 22.13 5.39 3.20
CA THR A 261 23.14 6.38 2.88
C THR A 261 24.45 5.73 2.43
N SER A 262 24.86 4.64 3.11
CA SER A 262 26.07 3.88 2.76
C SER A 262 25.96 3.16 1.42
N ALA A 263 24.82 2.51 1.14
CA ALA A 263 24.58 1.83 -0.15
C ALA A 263 24.68 2.83 -1.30
N ARG A 264 24.05 4.00 -1.17
CA ARG A 264 24.11 5.06 -2.18
C ARG A 264 25.52 5.62 -2.37
N ALA A 265 26.27 5.83 -1.28
CA ALA A 265 27.65 6.29 -1.36
C ALA A 265 28.56 5.28 -2.08
N ALA A 266 28.25 3.98 -1.98
CA ALA A 266 28.93 2.89 -2.67
C ALA A 266 28.37 2.62 -4.09
N ALA A 267 27.51 3.49 -4.64
CA ALA A 267 26.81 3.31 -5.92
C ALA A 267 26.04 1.97 -6.01
N ARG A 268 25.53 1.47 -4.88
CA ARG A 268 24.67 0.29 -4.81
C ARG A 268 23.21 0.69 -4.85
N ARG A 269 22.37 -0.19 -5.39
CA ARG A 269 20.93 0.07 -5.52
C ARG A 269 20.22 0.02 -4.17
N VAL A 270 19.30 0.96 -3.97
CA VAL A 270 18.30 0.91 -2.90
C VAL A 270 17.01 0.38 -3.52
N VAL A 271 16.67 -0.86 -3.17
CA VAL A 271 15.52 -1.60 -3.67
C VAL A 271 14.39 -1.49 -2.63
N ALA A 272 13.34 -0.75 -2.92
CA ALA A 272 12.17 -0.65 -2.05
C ALA A 272 11.23 -1.85 -2.28
N VAL A 273 10.70 -2.42 -1.21
CA VAL A 273 9.61 -3.42 -1.29
C VAL A 273 8.29 -2.73 -0.97
N GLY A 274 7.57 -2.36 -2.03
CA GLY A 274 6.29 -1.65 -1.97
C GLY A 274 6.40 -0.13 -2.02
N THR A 275 5.33 0.49 -2.48
CA THR A 275 5.18 1.95 -2.56
C THR A 275 5.26 2.61 -1.18
N THR A 276 4.90 1.89 -0.12
CA THR A 276 5.02 2.32 1.27
C THR A 276 6.47 2.58 1.67
N VAL A 277 7.41 1.71 1.28
CA VAL A 277 8.84 1.89 1.53
C VAL A 277 9.37 3.10 0.77
N VAL A 278 8.96 3.28 -0.49
CA VAL A 278 9.32 4.48 -1.27
C VAL A 278 8.87 5.74 -0.53
N ARG A 279 7.59 5.82 -0.13
CA ARG A 279 7.05 7.00 0.57
C ARG A 279 7.79 7.29 1.88
N ALA A 280 8.09 6.25 2.68
CA ALA A 280 8.82 6.43 3.94
C ALA A 280 10.25 6.96 3.73
N LEU A 281 11.01 6.34 2.82
CA LEU A 281 12.40 6.74 2.53
C LEU A 281 12.48 8.15 1.94
N GLU A 282 11.62 8.45 0.95
CA GLU A 282 11.60 9.76 0.28
C GLU A 282 11.10 10.87 1.24
N SER A 283 10.24 10.55 2.21
CA SER A 283 9.82 11.47 3.28
C SER A 283 10.93 11.73 4.30
N ALA A 284 11.82 10.76 4.52
CA ALA A 284 12.96 10.88 5.42
C ALA A 284 14.21 11.47 4.73
N ALA A 285 14.17 11.67 3.41
CA ALA A 285 15.26 12.19 2.62
C ALA A 285 15.28 13.72 2.57
N GLY A 286 16.47 14.30 2.76
CA GLY A 286 16.73 15.70 2.50
C GLY A 286 16.89 15.99 1.00
N PRO A 287 17.05 17.29 0.60
CA PRO A 287 17.19 17.69 -0.80
C PRO A 287 18.33 17.00 -1.55
N ALA A 288 19.45 16.70 -0.88
CA ALA A 288 20.58 15.97 -1.44
C ALA A 288 20.40 14.44 -1.45
N GLY A 289 19.21 13.92 -1.11
CA GLY A 289 18.93 12.50 -1.05
C GLY A 289 19.60 11.77 0.13
N VAL A 290 20.06 12.49 1.15
CA VAL A 290 20.57 11.89 2.39
C VAL A 290 19.38 11.54 3.28
N VAL A 291 19.24 10.26 3.60
CA VAL A 291 18.19 9.76 4.48
C VAL A 291 18.62 9.92 5.94
N ARG A 292 17.71 10.39 6.78
CA ARG A 292 17.90 10.52 8.22
C ARG A 292 16.85 9.70 8.96
N ALA A 293 17.18 9.27 10.18
CA ALA A 293 16.18 8.69 11.08
C ALA A 293 15.03 9.68 11.25
N ARG A 294 13.81 9.20 11.04
CA ARG A 294 12.60 10.03 11.11
C ARG A 294 11.38 9.21 11.45
N ARG A 295 10.57 9.76 12.36
CA ARG A 295 9.23 9.26 12.67
C ARG A 295 8.22 10.39 12.49
N GLY A 296 7.03 10.08 12.00
CA GLY A 296 5.97 11.06 11.79
C GLY A 296 4.91 10.56 10.83
N TRP A 297 4.24 11.48 10.19
CA TRP A 297 3.24 11.23 9.16
C TRP A 297 3.76 11.63 7.78
N THR A 298 3.39 10.88 6.77
CA THR A 298 3.71 11.20 5.36
C THR A 298 2.44 11.36 4.55
N ASP A 299 2.29 12.48 3.89
CA ASP A 299 1.33 12.81 2.84
C ASP A 299 1.99 12.83 1.46
N LEU A 300 3.21 12.32 1.36
CA LEU A 300 4.04 12.40 0.17
C LEU A 300 3.36 11.76 -1.04
N VAL A 301 3.20 12.56 -2.09
CA VAL A 301 2.83 12.12 -3.44
C VAL A 301 4.04 12.32 -4.35
N LEU A 302 4.46 11.26 -5.03
CA LEU A 302 5.49 11.30 -6.05
C LEU A 302 4.85 11.25 -7.43
N HIS A 303 5.40 12.02 -8.36
CA HIS A 303 4.97 12.10 -9.75
C HIS A 303 6.15 12.57 -10.63
N ALA A 304 5.97 12.70 -11.93
CA ALA A 304 7.03 13.03 -12.87
C ALA A 304 7.85 14.29 -12.48
N ASP A 305 7.19 15.34 -11.98
CA ASP A 305 7.86 16.58 -11.56
C ASP A 305 8.48 16.49 -10.16
N ARG A 306 8.21 15.42 -9.44
CA ARG A 306 8.79 15.11 -8.12
C ARG A 306 9.30 13.67 -8.10
N PRO A 307 10.38 13.37 -8.83
CA PRO A 307 10.94 12.03 -8.92
C PRO A 307 11.56 11.56 -7.60
N ALA A 308 11.64 10.24 -7.45
CA ALA A 308 12.34 9.62 -6.33
C ALA A 308 13.84 9.98 -6.36
N ARG A 309 14.40 10.28 -5.19
CA ARG A 309 15.80 10.71 -5.00
C ARG A 309 16.68 9.63 -4.39
N VAL A 310 16.06 8.71 -3.66
CA VAL A 310 16.73 7.68 -2.86
C VAL A 310 16.58 6.31 -3.48
N VAL A 311 15.38 5.97 -3.91
CA VAL A 311 15.04 4.62 -4.39
C VAL A 311 15.43 4.45 -5.85
N ASP A 312 16.13 3.36 -6.16
CA ASP A 312 16.63 3.01 -7.49
C ASP A 312 15.85 1.88 -8.15
N ALA A 313 15.21 1.04 -7.33
CA ALA A 313 14.44 -0.10 -7.80
C ALA A 313 13.25 -0.37 -6.87
N LEU A 314 12.20 -0.98 -7.41
CA LEU A 314 10.95 -1.20 -6.70
C LEU A 314 10.41 -2.61 -6.97
N VAL A 315 10.25 -3.40 -5.91
CA VAL A 315 9.41 -4.59 -5.91
C VAL A 315 7.98 -4.15 -5.60
N THR A 316 7.01 -4.46 -6.47
CA THR A 316 5.61 -4.07 -6.30
C THR A 316 4.67 -5.12 -6.87
N GLY A 317 3.39 -5.08 -6.50
CA GLY A 317 2.31 -5.78 -7.20
C GLY A 317 1.90 -5.08 -8.50
N LEU A 318 0.89 -5.61 -9.16
CA LEU A 318 0.26 -4.96 -10.30
C LEU A 318 -0.92 -4.11 -9.81
N HIS A 319 -0.96 -2.85 -10.26
CA HIS A 319 -1.95 -1.87 -9.85
C HIS A 319 -2.99 -1.63 -10.94
N GLU A 320 -4.17 -1.17 -10.51
CA GLU A 320 -5.25 -0.81 -11.40
C GLU A 320 -4.90 0.34 -12.36
N PRO A 321 -5.50 0.39 -13.55
CA PRO A 321 -5.42 1.55 -14.43
C PRO A 321 -5.82 2.83 -13.70
N GLN A 322 -5.10 3.92 -13.94
CA GLN A 322 -5.33 5.23 -13.32
C GLN A 322 -5.13 5.30 -11.80
N ALA A 323 -4.65 4.25 -11.15
CA ALA A 323 -4.30 4.31 -9.73
C ALA A 323 -3.17 5.33 -9.49
N SER A 324 -3.25 6.08 -8.39
CA SER A 324 -2.19 7.03 -7.99
C SER A 324 -0.82 6.35 -7.79
N HIS A 325 -0.80 5.05 -7.55
CA HIS A 325 0.40 4.23 -7.48
C HIS A 325 1.23 4.29 -8.77
N LEU A 326 0.60 4.33 -9.97
CA LEU A 326 1.32 4.40 -11.24
C LEU A 326 2.21 5.64 -11.34
N MET A 327 1.75 6.79 -10.84
CA MET A 327 2.56 8.01 -10.79
C MET A 327 3.82 7.82 -9.94
N LEU A 328 3.71 7.10 -8.81
CA LEU A 328 4.85 6.79 -7.96
C LEU A 328 5.81 5.84 -8.66
N LEU A 329 5.32 4.80 -9.36
CA LEU A 329 6.18 3.91 -10.14
C LEU A 329 6.97 4.69 -11.19
N GLU A 330 6.30 5.56 -11.95
CA GLU A 330 6.91 6.45 -12.95
C GLU A 330 7.94 7.40 -12.34
N ALA A 331 7.66 7.92 -11.13
CA ALA A 331 8.59 8.78 -10.40
C ALA A 331 9.85 8.04 -9.93
N VAL A 332 9.80 6.72 -9.74
CA VAL A 332 10.95 5.90 -9.33
C VAL A 332 11.79 5.48 -10.52
N VAL A 333 11.20 4.90 -11.57
CA VAL A 333 11.96 4.25 -12.65
C VAL A 333 11.78 4.90 -14.03
N GLY A 334 10.96 5.93 -14.11
CA GLY A 334 10.58 6.57 -15.38
C GLY A 334 9.38 5.90 -16.05
N PRO A 335 8.60 6.69 -16.81
CA PRO A 335 7.36 6.21 -17.43
C PRO A 335 7.60 5.12 -18.47
N ASP A 336 8.68 5.17 -19.24
CA ASP A 336 8.96 4.19 -20.31
C ASP A 336 9.17 2.77 -19.76
N VAL A 337 9.78 2.63 -18.57
CA VAL A 337 9.94 1.33 -17.90
C VAL A 337 8.61 0.82 -17.40
N VAL A 338 7.77 1.71 -16.82
CA VAL A 338 6.44 1.34 -16.33
C VAL A 338 5.52 0.94 -17.47
N GLU A 339 5.46 1.71 -18.57
CA GLU A 339 4.69 1.36 -19.77
C GLU A 339 5.10 0.00 -20.32
N ARG A 340 6.39 -0.26 -20.42
CA ARG A 340 6.94 -1.55 -20.87
C ARG A 340 6.52 -2.69 -19.96
N ALA A 341 6.61 -2.50 -18.65
CA ALA A 341 6.21 -3.49 -17.65
C ALA A 341 4.72 -3.85 -17.80
N TYR A 342 3.86 -2.84 -17.88
CA TYR A 342 2.43 -3.09 -18.00
C TYR A 342 2.05 -3.63 -19.36
N ALA A 343 2.68 -3.21 -20.45
CA ALA A 343 2.49 -3.82 -21.78
C ALA A 343 2.84 -5.32 -21.77
N ALA A 344 3.95 -5.70 -21.09
CA ALA A 344 4.33 -7.10 -20.93
C ALA A 344 3.38 -7.88 -20.00
N ALA A 345 2.85 -7.23 -18.95
CA ALA A 345 1.94 -7.86 -17.99
C ALA A 345 0.55 -8.13 -18.58
N VAL A 346 0.02 -7.23 -19.42
CA VAL A 346 -1.30 -7.40 -20.08
C VAL A 346 -1.21 -8.26 -21.34
N GLY A 347 -0.03 -8.36 -21.94
CA GLY A 347 0.22 -9.22 -23.10
C GLY A 347 0.08 -10.71 -22.76
N GLU A 348 0.21 -11.56 -23.76
CA GLU A 348 0.31 -13.00 -23.55
C GLU A 348 1.64 -13.32 -22.86
N ALA A 349 1.56 -13.90 -21.67
CA ALA A 349 2.76 -14.41 -21.01
C ALA A 349 3.33 -15.59 -21.82
N PRO A 350 4.66 -15.78 -21.87
CA PRO A 350 5.25 -16.96 -22.47
C PRO A 350 4.61 -18.25 -21.96
N SER A 351 4.39 -19.20 -22.85
CA SER A 351 3.60 -20.42 -22.68
C SER A 351 4.27 -21.52 -21.84
N ASP A 352 4.97 -21.20 -20.77
CA ASP A 352 5.57 -22.17 -19.87
C ASP A 352 4.55 -22.79 -18.89
N GLY A 353 3.37 -23.11 -19.46
CA GLY A 353 2.55 -24.23 -19.05
C GLY A 353 1.73 -24.07 -17.78
N GLY A 354 0.70 -23.25 -17.82
CA GLY A 354 -0.42 -23.35 -16.89
C GLY A 354 -1.71 -22.83 -17.51
N PRO A 355 -2.87 -23.38 -17.20
CA PRO A 355 -4.14 -22.82 -17.66
C PRO A 355 -4.31 -21.41 -17.08
N GLY A 356 -4.47 -20.39 -17.95
CA GLY A 356 -4.61 -18.99 -17.58
C GLY A 356 -3.32 -18.18 -17.75
N ALA A 357 -2.72 -18.22 -18.92
CA ALA A 357 -1.44 -17.60 -19.26
C ALA A 357 -1.43 -16.07 -19.12
N GLY A 358 -1.21 -15.52 -17.95
CA GLY A 358 -1.01 -14.08 -17.71
C GLY A 358 -0.77 -13.75 -16.27
N TYR A 359 -0.34 -12.53 -16.02
CA TYR A 359 -0.14 -12.02 -14.68
C TYR A 359 -1.48 -11.81 -13.97
N LEU A 360 -1.49 -12.07 -12.67
CA LEU A 360 -2.63 -11.84 -11.80
C LEU A 360 -2.43 -10.54 -11.00
N TRP A 361 -3.51 -9.77 -10.91
CA TRP A 361 -3.56 -8.46 -10.24
C TRP A 361 -3.90 -8.58 -8.76
N HIS A 362 -3.78 -7.47 -8.06
CA HIS A 362 -4.16 -7.22 -6.66
C HIS A 362 -3.25 -7.87 -5.61
N GLU A 363 -3.73 -7.91 -4.36
CA GLU A 363 -2.94 -8.17 -3.16
C GLU A 363 -2.34 -9.58 -3.09
N PHE A 364 -2.99 -10.56 -3.71
CA PHE A 364 -2.52 -11.94 -3.79
C PHE A 364 -1.99 -12.32 -5.18
N GLY A 365 -1.81 -11.32 -6.02
CA GLY A 365 -1.37 -11.47 -7.39
C GLY A 365 0.11 -11.71 -7.54
N ASP A 366 0.58 -11.48 -8.76
CA ASP A 366 1.96 -11.58 -9.14
C ASP A 366 2.72 -10.29 -8.82
N SER A 367 4.03 -10.31 -8.98
CA SER A 367 4.91 -9.22 -8.63
C SER A 367 5.68 -8.69 -9.81
N MET A 368 6.12 -7.43 -9.70
CA MET A 368 7.09 -6.81 -10.61
C MET A 368 8.32 -6.36 -9.84
N LEU A 369 9.48 -6.44 -10.46
CA LEU A 369 10.71 -5.73 -10.09
C LEU A 369 10.98 -4.70 -11.19
N LEU A 370 10.85 -3.44 -10.85
CA LEU A 370 11.13 -2.32 -11.71
C LEU A 370 12.51 -1.76 -11.38
N LEU A 371 13.38 -1.65 -12.38
CA LEU A 371 14.77 -1.22 -12.23
C LEU A 371 14.97 0.08 -13.02
N ARG A 372 15.49 1.09 -12.35
CA ARG A 372 15.99 2.30 -13.01
C ARG A 372 17.31 2.00 -13.72
N ASP A 373 17.67 2.81 -14.72
CA ASP A 373 19.03 2.77 -15.28
C ASP A 373 20.08 2.94 -14.19
N ALA A 374 21.23 2.31 -14.40
CA ALA A 374 22.39 2.55 -13.56
C ALA A 374 22.63 4.07 -13.51
N ARG A 375 22.88 4.61 -12.33
CA ARG A 375 23.28 6.01 -12.17
C ARG A 375 24.54 6.23 -12.96
N SER A 376 24.46 7.04 -14.00
CA SER A 376 25.60 7.56 -14.75
C SER A 376 26.48 8.42 -13.85
#